data_1c9b2f4e06ccca4c2d1fd46645b09053
#
_entry.id   1c9b2f4e06ccca4c2d1fd46645b09053
#
_cell.length_a   1.000
_cell.length_b   1.000
_cell.length_c   1.000
_cell.angle_alpha   90.00
_cell.angle_beta   90.00
_cell.angle_gamma   90.00
#
_symmetry.space_group_name_H-M   'P 1'
#
loop_
_entity.id
_entity.type
_entity.pdbx_description
1 polymer ?
#
loop_
_entity_poly.entity_id
_entity_poly.type
_entity_poly.pdbx_seq_one_letter_code
_entity_poly.pdbx_strand_id
1 'polypeptide(L)'
;MNPNLSGGTKELEASSVVLEPLARYDEKGNMIPWLVDEIPTVDNGGVSKDLTSITWKIKKGIKFSDGSELTAEDAIFTYEYCTNPDTGCTQTNYYSDIQSVKALDRYTIQVNFSVAKPFPYQAFVGYNSPILQKAQFKDCAGARAQECNEENFYPIGTGPFVVKDFKANDVIVFEANPNYRDSSKPAFQTLVFKGGGDAVSAARAVLETGEMDYAWNLQVEPEILSNMEKAGK
;
A
#
# COMPACT_ATOMS: atom_id res chain seq x y z
N MET A 1 9.41 -0.12 -5.39
CA MET A 1 8.20 -0.84 -4.96
C MET A 1 7.98 -0.81 -3.44
N ASN A 2 8.98 -0.45 -2.63
CA ASN A 2 8.80 -0.22 -1.19
C ASN A 2 8.34 1.23 -0.94
N PRO A 3 7.06 1.49 -0.60
CA PRO A 3 6.52 2.84 -0.44
C PRO A 3 7.05 3.55 0.81
N ASN A 4 7.64 2.81 1.75
CA ASN A 4 8.25 3.41 2.94
C ASN A 4 9.58 4.12 2.64
N LEU A 5 10.21 3.83 1.49
CA LEU A 5 11.47 4.46 1.06
C LEU A 5 11.28 5.47 -0.08
N SER A 6 10.06 5.66 -0.56
CA SER A 6 9.73 6.61 -1.62
C SER A 6 8.41 7.31 -1.35
N GLY A 7 8.38 8.63 -1.51
CA GLY A 7 7.17 9.45 -1.36
C GLY A 7 6.51 9.84 -2.68
N GLY A 8 6.98 9.30 -3.80
CA GLY A 8 6.42 9.61 -5.12
C GLY A 8 5.06 8.94 -5.34
N THR A 9 4.10 9.66 -5.92
CA THR A 9 2.74 9.13 -6.15
C THR A 9 2.73 7.86 -7.02
N LYS A 10 3.55 7.83 -8.06
CA LYS A 10 3.65 6.66 -8.96
C LYS A 10 4.20 5.41 -8.27
N GLU A 11 5.13 5.58 -7.33
CA GLU A 11 5.67 4.49 -6.52
C GLU A 11 4.62 3.97 -5.53
N LEU A 12 3.86 4.87 -4.92
CA LEU A 12 2.76 4.52 -4.02
C LEU A 12 1.64 3.80 -4.76
N GLU A 13 1.27 4.27 -5.94
CA GLU A 13 0.26 3.65 -6.79
C GLU A 13 0.71 2.24 -7.23
N ALA A 14 1.93 2.11 -7.75
CA ALA A 14 2.49 0.82 -8.17
C ALA A 14 2.61 -0.19 -7.03
N SER A 15 2.97 0.25 -5.82
CA SER A 15 3.08 -0.64 -4.67
C SER A 15 1.71 -1.06 -4.11
N SER A 16 0.65 -0.27 -4.30
CA SER A 16 -0.67 -0.51 -3.72
C SER A 16 -1.39 -1.75 -4.25
N VAL A 17 -0.96 -2.29 -5.40
CA VAL A 17 -1.47 -3.55 -5.94
C VAL A 17 -0.79 -4.79 -5.37
N VAL A 18 0.32 -4.60 -4.64
CA VAL A 18 1.11 -5.66 -4.00
C VAL A 18 1.00 -5.59 -2.48
N LEU A 19 1.17 -4.40 -1.90
CA LEU A 19 1.19 -4.16 -0.45
C LEU A 19 -0.13 -3.55 0.01
N GLU A 20 -0.67 -4.06 1.10
CA GLU A 20 -1.99 -3.65 1.59
C GLU A 20 -1.93 -3.13 3.03
N PRO A 21 -2.78 -2.13 3.37
CA PRO A 21 -2.96 -1.62 4.73
C PRO A 21 -4.04 -2.39 5.50
N LEU A 22 -4.17 -2.12 6.80
CA LEU A 22 -5.26 -2.69 7.61
C LEU A 22 -6.64 -2.15 7.20
N ALA A 23 -6.72 -0.87 6.84
CA ALA A 23 -7.92 -0.22 6.32
C ALA A 23 -7.57 0.72 5.16
N ARG A 24 -8.53 1.02 4.32
CA ARG A 24 -8.36 1.96 3.20
C ARG A 24 -9.60 2.83 3.03
N TYR A 25 -9.56 3.76 2.09
CA TYR A 25 -10.70 4.60 1.74
C TYR A 25 -11.35 4.09 0.44
N ASP A 26 -12.68 4.15 0.39
CA ASP A 26 -13.45 3.90 -0.83
C ASP A 26 -13.44 5.15 -1.75
N GLU A 27 -14.10 5.05 -2.91
CA GLU A 27 -14.21 6.15 -3.88
C GLU A 27 -15.00 7.37 -3.37
N LYS A 28 -15.69 7.24 -2.24
CA LYS A 28 -16.45 8.31 -1.57
C LYS A 28 -15.69 8.90 -0.39
N GLY A 29 -14.48 8.38 -0.11
CA GLY A 29 -13.67 8.80 1.03
C GLY A 29 -14.09 8.15 2.36
N ASN A 30 -14.95 7.15 2.37
CA ASN A 30 -15.28 6.43 3.60
C ASN A 30 -14.18 5.42 3.91
N MET A 31 -13.80 5.33 5.19
CA MET A 31 -12.87 4.30 5.63
C MET A 31 -13.57 2.94 5.65
N ILE A 32 -12.96 1.97 4.97
CA ILE A 32 -13.47 0.59 4.89
C ILE A 32 -12.42 -0.39 5.45
N PRO A 33 -12.86 -1.46 6.14
CA PRO A 33 -11.96 -2.52 6.60
C PRO A 33 -11.35 -3.24 5.42
N TRP A 34 -10.04 -3.57 5.51
CA TRP A 34 -9.34 -4.24 4.41
C TRP A 34 -8.69 -5.55 4.86
N LEU A 35 -7.59 -5.49 5.62
CA LEU A 35 -6.97 -6.66 6.26
C LEU A 35 -7.54 -6.95 7.66
N VAL A 36 -8.55 -6.20 8.08
CA VAL A 36 -9.25 -6.34 9.37
C VAL A 36 -10.73 -6.60 9.14
N ASP A 37 -11.43 -7.14 10.14
CA ASP A 37 -12.86 -7.44 10.02
C ASP A 37 -13.74 -6.20 10.15
N GLU A 38 -13.34 -5.24 11.00
CA GLU A 38 -14.06 -4.02 11.26
C GLU A 38 -13.13 -2.84 11.54
N ILE A 39 -13.59 -1.62 11.34
CA ILE A 39 -12.87 -0.41 11.75
C ILE A 39 -13.02 -0.24 13.26
N PRO A 40 -11.92 -0.13 14.01
CA PRO A 40 -11.98 0.13 15.44
C PRO A 40 -12.59 1.50 15.73
N THR A 41 -13.52 1.56 16.67
CA THR A 41 -14.16 2.80 17.13
C THR A 41 -14.26 2.80 18.66
N VAL A 42 -14.64 3.94 19.24
CA VAL A 42 -14.96 4.02 20.69
C VAL A 42 -16.17 3.14 21.01
N ASP A 43 -17.17 3.12 20.12
CA ASP A 43 -18.43 2.41 20.34
C ASP A 43 -18.25 0.88 20.34
N ASN A 44 -17.38 0.34 19.48
CA ASN A 44 -17.06 -1.10 19.47
C ASN A 44 -15.91 -1.48 20.41
N GLY A 45 -15.38 -0.52 21.17
CA GLY A 45 -14.27 -0.74 22.12
C GLY A 45 -12.91 -0.89 21.48
N GLY A 46 -12.80 -0.73 20.15
CA GLY A 46 -11.53 -0.78 19.42
C GLY A 46 -10.68 0.47 19.63
N VAL A 47 -11.25 1.60 19.99
CA VAL A 47 -10.57 2.82 20.43
C VAL A 47 -10.88 3.05 21.90
N SER A 48 -9.86 3.31 22.71
CA SER A 48 -10.05 3.60 24.14
C SER A 48 -10.83 4.89 24.36
N LYS A 49 -11.61 4.95 25.46
CA LYS A 49 -12.44 6.12 25.78
C LYS A 49 -11.66 7.42 25.99
N ASP A 50 -10.42 7.29 26.44
CA ASP A 50 -9.48 8.40 26.62
C ASP A 50 -8.72 8.75 25.33
N LEU A 51 -9.01 8.04 24.23
CA LEU A 51 -8.41 8.22 22.92
C LEU A 51 -6.89 8.02 22.88
N THR A 52 -6.33 7.27 23.83
CA THR A 52 -4.89 7.02 23.91
C THR A 52 -4.46 5.71 23.28
N SER A 53 -5.39 4.87 22.83
CA SER A 53 -5.06 3.64 22.12
C SER A 53 -6.11 3.23 21.08
N ILE A 54 -5.63 2.50 20.05
CA ILE A 54 -6.47 1.82 19.07
C ILE A 54 -6.03 0.37 18.94
N THR A 55 -7.00 -0.54 18.86
CA THR A 55 -6.77 -1.99 18.74
C THR A 55 -7.31 -2.48 17.41
N TRP A 56 -6.45 -3.05 16.59
CA TRP A 56 -6.78 -3.63 15.29
C TRP A 56 -6.80 -5.16 15.37
N LYS A 57 -7.84 -5.77 14.80
CA LYS A 57 -7.98 -7.23 14.70
C LYS A 57 -7.78 -7.66 13.24
N ILE A 58 -6.64 -8.25 12.95
CA ILE A 58 -6.28 -8.74 11.61
C ILE A 58 -7.12 -9.99 11.30
N LYS A 59 -7.64 -10.07 10.08
CA LYS A 59 -8.33 -11.25 9.57
C LYS A 59 -7.40 -12.47 9.59
N LYS A 60 -7.89 -13.59 10.11
CA LYS A 60 -7.12 -14.85 10.09
C LYS A 60 -7.06 -15.43 8.70
N GLY A 61 -5.96 -16.12 8.40
CA GLY A 61 -5.79 -16.83 7.13
C GLY A 61 -5.43 -15.96 5.93
N ILE A 62 -5.16 -14.67 6.13
CA ILE A 62 -4.59 -13.83 5.07
C ILE A 62 -3.17 -14.27 4.81
N LYS A 63 -2.85 -14.53 3.55
CA LYS A 63 -1.54 -14.98 3.11
C LYS A 63 -0.81 -13.90 2.32
N PHE A 64 0.48 -13.85 2.53
CA PHE A 64 1.40 -13.22 1.61
C PHE A 64 1.53 -14.04 0.32
N SER A 65 2.11 -13.45 -0.72
CA SER A 65 2.29 -14.09 -2.02
C SER A 65 3.19 -15.33 -2.00
N ASP A 66 4.05 -15.47 -0.99
CA ASP A 66 4.87 -16.66 -0.75
C ASP A 66 4.13 -17.79 0.01
N GLY A 67 2.86 -17.56 0.39
CA GLY A 67 2.02 -18.51 1.13
C GLY A 67 2.14 -18.41 2.64
N SER A 68 3.07 -17.64 3.19
CA SER A 68 3.16 -17.38 4.64
C SER A 68 1.97 -16.55 5.14
N GLU A 69 1.64 -16.66 6.41
CA GLU A 69 0.46 -15.99 6.97
C GLU A 69 0.82 -14.62 7.54
N LEU A 70 -0.03 -13.62 7.26
CA LEU A 70 0.04 -12.29 7.87
C LEU A 70 -0.33 -12.37 9.36
N THR A 71 0.49 -11.76 10.21
CA THR A 71 0.32 -11.73 11.65
C THR A 71 0.54 -10.34 12.24
N ALA A 72 0.27 -10.20 13.54
CA ALA A 72 0.56 -8.98 14.31
C ALA A 72 2.05 -8.58 14.26
N GLU A 73 2.95 -9.56 14.14
CA GLU A 73 4.40 -9.32 14.08
C GLU A 73 4.82 -8.52 12.84
N ASP A 74 4.12 -8.67 11.71
CA ASP A 74 4.39 -7.92 10.48
C ASP A 74 4.02 -6.44 10.63
N ALA A 75 2.91 -6.16 11.31
CA ALA A 75 2.52 -4.78 11.61
C ALA A 75 3.46 -4.09 12.62
N ILE A 76 3.89 -4.82 13.67
CA ILE A 76 4.90 -4.32 14.62
C ILE A 76 6.21 -4.02 13.88
N PHE A 77 6.66 -4.96 13.07
CA PHE A 77 7.87 -4.78 12.27
C PHE A 77 7.77 -3.56 11.35
N THR A 78 6.62 -3.35 10.70
CA THR A 78 6.41 -2.19 9.82
C THR A 78 6.54 -0.87 10.60
N TYR A 79 6.00 -0.81 11.81
CA TYR A 79 6.17 0.33 12.70
C TYR A 79 7.64 0.53 13.07
N GLU A 80 8.33 -0.51 13.53
CA GLU A 80 9.76 -0.47 13.90
C GLU A 80 10.63 -0.07 12.71
N TYR A 81 10.35 -0.60 11.52
CA TYR A 81 11.03 -0.27 10.28
C TYR A 81 10.95 1.23 9.98
N CYS A 82 9.73 1.79 10.07
CA CYS A 82 9.49 3.18 9.69
C CYS A 82 9.89 4.20 10.77
N THR A 83 9.93 3.79 12.03
CA THR A 83 10.35 4.66 13.15
C THR A 83 11.84 4.58 13.47
N ASN A 84 12.56 3.63 12.91
CA ASN A 84 14.02 3.60 12.99
C ASN A 84 14.61 4.73 12.12
N PRO A 85 15.33 5.70 12.73
CA PRO A 85 15.84 6.87 12.01
C PRO A 85 16.83 6.50 10.89
N ASP A 86 17.57 5.39 11.04
CA ASP A 86 18.56 4.95 10.06
C ASP A 86 17.92 4.32 8.82
N THR A 87 16.63 3.97 8.85
CA THR A 87 15.91 3.43 7.70
C THR A 87 15.68 4.49 6.62
N GLY A 88 15.53 5.77 7.02
CA GLY A 88 15.18 6.83 6.08
C GLY A 88 13.74 6.72 5.54
N CYS A 89 12.81 6.22 6.37
CA CYS A 89 11.42 6.07 5.98
C CYS A 89 10.79 7.42 5.65
N THR A 90 10.23 7.55 4.44
CA THR A 90 9.57 8.78 3.98
C THR A 90 8.17 8.95 4.55
N GLN A 91 7.61 7.90 5.16
CA GLN A 91 6.26 7.85 5.72
C GLN A 91 6.24 8.00 7.25
N THR A 92 7.32 8.45 7.87
CA THR A 92 7.49 8.55 9.34
C THR A 92 6.38 9.37 10.02
N ASN A 93 5.83 10.37 9.32
CA ASN A 93 4.74 11.20 9.83
C ASN A 93 3.44 10.42 10.14
N TYR A 94 3.20 9.27 9.49
CA TYR A 94 2.04 8.41 9.78
C TYR A 94 2.16 7.71 11.14
N TYR A 95 3.36 7.62 11.67
CA TYR A 95 3.68 6.99 12.94
C TYR A 95 3.99 8.00 14.07
N SER A 96 3.80 9.29 13.78
CA SER A 96 4.00 10.34 14.79
C SER A 96 3.05 10.15 15.98
N ASP A 97 3.54 10.49 17.19
CA ASP A 97 2.83 10.35 18.45
C ASP A 97 2.49 8.91 18.88
N ILE A 98 2.93 7.91 18.15
CA ILE A 98 2.84 6.52 18.59
C ILE A 98 3.96 6.26 19.59
N GLN A 99 3.57 5.88 20.81
CA GLN A 99 4.49 5.50 21.87
C GLN A 99 4.91 4.03 21.74
N SER A 100 3.99 3.16 21.34
CA SER A 100 4.28 1.74 21.13
C SER A 100 3.21 1.05 20.28
N VAL A 101 3.64 0.01 19.56
CA VAL A 101 2.77 -0.97 18.92
C VAL A 101 3.07 -2.33 19.54
N LYS A 102 2.05 -3.05 20.01
CA LYS A 102 2.20 -4.33 20.72
C LYS A 102 1.23 -5.37 20.17
N ALA A 103 1.67 -6.62 20.06
CA ALA A 103 0.75 -7.73 19.85
C ALA A 103 0.04 -8.06 21.18
N LEU A 104 -1.28 -8.12 21.14
CA LEU A 104 -2.09 -8.68 22.23
C LEU A 104 -2.25 -10.19 22.04
N ASP A 105 -2.30 -10.63 20.80
CA ASP A 105 -2.24 -12.01 20.36
C ASP A 105 -1.70 -12.07 18.91
N ARG A 106 -1.72 -13.25 18.29
CA ARG A 106 -1.18 -13.48 16.94
C ARG A 106 -1.79 -12.58 15.86
N TYR A 107 -3.03 -12.10 16.04
CA TYR A 107 -3.78 -11.34 15.04
C TYR A 107 -4.30 -10.00 15.56
N THR A 108 -3.94 -9.63 16.78
CA THR A 108 -4.42 -8.39 17.41
C THR A 108 -3.25 -7.51 17.78
N ILE A 109 -3.24 -6.29 17.26
CA ILE A 109 -2.28 -5.25 17.63
C ILE A 109 -2.97 -4.13 18.40
N GLN A 110 -2.27 -3.58 19.37
CA GLN A 110 -2.65 -2.34 20.06
C GLN A 110 -1.59 -1.28 19.78
N VAL A 111 -2.05 -0.16 19.25
CA VAL A 111 -1.25 1.06 19.06
C VAL A 111 -1.54 1.99 20.22
N ASN A 112 -0.51 2.40 20.97
CA ASN A 112 -0.63 3.32 22.09
C ASN A 112 -0.02 4.65 21.70
N PHE A 113 -0.73 5.74 21.98
CA PHE A 113 -0.32 7.09 21.68
C PHE A 113 0.24 7.80 22.92
N SER A 114 1.17 8.72 22.72
CA SER A 114 1.71 9.58 23.78
C SER A 114 0.74 10.67 24.22
N VAL A 115 -0.26 10.98 23.38
CA VAL A 115 -1.31 11.97 23.64
C VAL A 115 -2.65 11.43 23.09
N ALA A 116 -3.76 11.96 23.59
CA ALA A 116 -5.08 11.60 23.08
C ALA A 116 -5.22 11.96 21.60
N LYS A 117 -5.68 11.00 20.77
CA LYS A 117 -5.86 11.13 19.33
C LYS A 117 -7.35 11.03 18.96
N PRO A 118 -8.03 12.15 18.68
CA PRO A 118 -9.43 12.11 18.22
C PRO A 118 -9.62 11.38 16.88
N PHE A 119 -8.56 11.33 16.05
CA PHE A 119 -8.52 10.58 14.78
C PHE A 119 -7.30 9.66 14.75
N PRO A 120 -7.40 8.43 15.32
CA PRO A 120 -6.25 7.53 15.50
C PRO A 120 -5.96 6.63 14.27
N TYR A 121 -6.33 7.05 13.06
CA TYR A 121 -6.34 6.20 11.86
C TYR A 121 -5.25 6.60 10.84
N GLN A 122 -4.10 7.06 11.29
CA GLN A 122 -2.99 7.40 10.38
C GLN A 122 -2.13 6.19 10.06
N ALA A 123 -1.60 5.52 11.09
CA ALA A 123 -0.79 4.32 10.91
C ALA A 123 -1.62 3.15 10.38
N PHE A 124 -1.06 2.40 9.45
CA PHE A 124 -1.64 1.20 8.85
C PHE A 124 -2.92 1.44 8.03
N VAL A 125 -3.22 2.68 7.67
CA VAL A 125 -4.41 3.06 6.89
C VAL A 125 -3.99 3.75 5.60
N GLY A 126 -4.61 3.32 4.49
CA GLY A 126 -4.32 3.86 3.16
C GLY A 126 -3.00 3.35 2.57
N TYR A 127 -2.79 3.66 1.31
CA TYR A 127 -1.65 3.18 0.51
C TYR A 127 -0.28 3.72 0.96
N ASN A 128 -0.26 4.75 1.79
CA ASN A 128 0.98 5.31 2.36
C ASN A 128 1.51 4.51 3.56
N SER A 129 0.71 3.64 4.14
CA SER A 129 1.08 2.90 5.36
C SER A 129 0.68 1.41 5.27
N PRO A 130 1.13 0.70 4.22
CA PRO A 130 0.87 -0.72 4.08
C PRO A 130 1.73 -1.56 5.02
N ILE A 131 1.36 -2.83 5.19
CA ILE A 131 2.11 -3.78 6.00
C ILE A 131 3.25 -4.39 5.18
N LEU A 132 4.47 -4.39 5.73
CA LEU A 132 5.62 -5.11 5.21
C LEU A 132 5.70 -6.51 5.82
N GLN A 133 6.14 -7.50 5.05
CA GLN A 133 6.43 -8.82 5.56
C GLN A 133 7.74 -8.80 6.38
N LYS A 134 7.65 -9.10 7.68
CA LYS A 134 8.81 -9.16 8.58
C LYS A 134 9.87 -10.13 8.10
N ALA A 135 9.47 -11.31 7.62
CA ALA A 135 10.41 -12.35 7.19
C ALA A 135 11.31 -11.88 6.04
N GLN A 136 10.76 -11.13 5.07
CA GLN A 136 11.52 -10.59 3.95
C GLN A 136 12.42 -9.43 4.37
N PHE A 137 11.90 -8.48 5.15
CA PHE A 137 12.56 -7.20 5.39
C PHE A 137 13.40 -7.13 6.68
N LYS A 138 13.41 -8.17 7.53
CA LYS A 138 14.09 -8.16 8.83
C LYS A 138 15.58 -7.80 8.76
N ASP A 139 16.25 -8.22 7.69
CA ASP A 139 17.67 -7.95 7.46
C ASP A 139 17.90 -6.68 6.59
N CYS A 140 16.82 -6.01 6.20
CA CYS A 140 16.75 -4.83 5.35
C CYS A 140 16.23 -3.58 6.11
N ALA A 141 16.39 -3.52 7.43
CA ALA A 141 16.01 -2.38 8.27
C ALA A 141 17.21 -1.50 8.62
N GLY A 142 16.94 -0.28 9.11
CA GLY A 142 17.98 0.67 9.46
C GLY A 142 18.83 1.07 8.25
N ALA A 143 20.11 1.27 8.45
CA ALA A 143 21.04 1.73 7.39
C ALA A 143 21.08 0.83 6.15
N ARG A 144 20.71 -0.44 6.28
CA ARG A 144 20.67 -1.38 5.15
C ARG A 144 19.42 -1.25 4.26
N ALA A 145 18.39 -0.53 4.71
CA ALA A 145 17.10 -0.46 4.01
C ALA A 145 17.23 -0.03 2.54
N GLN A 146 18.10 0.94 2.26
CA GLN A 146 18.34 1.46 0.91
C GLN A 146 19.16 0.52 0.02
N GLU A 147 19.88 -0.44 0.60
CA GLU A 147 20.77 -1.36 -0.13
C GLU A 147 20.06 -2.64 -0.58
N CYS A 148 18.93 -2.96 0.04
CA CYS A 148 18.14 -4.17 -0.25
C CYS A 148 17.31 -4.02 -1.54
N ASN A 149 17.96 -3.97 -2.68
CA ASN A 149 17.29 -3.73 -3.96
C ASN A 149 16.31 -4.85 -4.33
N GLU A 150 16.64 -6.10 -4.06
CA GLU A 150 15.77 -7.23 -4.36
C GLU A 150 14.44 -7.12 -3.59
N GLU A 151 14.50 -6.94 -2.28
CA GLU A 151 13.32 -6.82 -1.42
C GLU A 151 12.51 -5.56 -1.73
N ASN A 152 13.20 -4.45 -2.03
CA ASN A 152 12.56 -3.18 -2.35
C ASN A 152 11.86 -3.20 -3.72
N PHE A 153 12.38 -3.95 -4.69
CA PHE A 153 11.81 -4.03 -6.05
C PHE A 153 10.78 -5.15 -6.18
N TYR A 154 10.96 -6.26 -5.44
CA TYR A 154 10.08 -7.42 -5.45
C TYR A 154 9.49 -7.71 -4.07
N PRO A 155 8.72 -6.77 -3.49
CA PRO A 155 8.14 -6.98 -2.16
C PRO A 155 7.14 -8.13 -2.17
N ILE A 156 7.20 -8.96 -1.15
CA ILE A 156 6.21 -9.99 -0.86
C ILE A 156 5.05 -9.32 -0.12
N GLY A 157 3.89 -9.28 -0.74
CA GLY A 157 2.70 -8.60 -0.21
C GLY A 157 1.48 -9.50 -0.13
N THR A 158 0.42 -8.97 0.46
CA THR A 158 -0.89 -9.64 0.58
C THR A 158 -1.85 -9.26 -0.55
N GLY A 159 -1.42 -8.37 -1.43
CA GLY A 159 -2.23 -7.79 -2.50
C GLY A 159 -2.57 -8.75 -3.64
N PRO A 160 -3.46 -8.32 -4.56
CA PRO A 160 -3.94 -9.15 -5.66
C PRO A 160 -2.87 -9.47 -6.72
N PHE A 161 -1.73 -8.78 -6.71
CA PHE A 161 -0.66 -8.98 -7.66
C PHE A 161 0.69 -9.20 -6.98
N VAL A 162 1.62 -9.81 -7.71
CA VAL A 162 3.04 -9.94 -7.39
C VAL A 162 3.87 -9.31 -8.49
N VAL A 163 5.02 -8.74 -8.15
CA VAL A 163 5.96 -8.20 -9.15
C VAL A 163 6.64 -9.37 -9.85
N LYS A 164 6.55 -9.43 -11.17
CA LYS A 164 7.24 -10.41 -12.02
C LYS A 164 8.53 -9.87 -12.60
N ASP A 165 8.49 -8.63 -13.11
CA ASP A 165 9.65 -7.96 -13.70
C ASP A 165 9.64 -6.48 -13.32
N PHE A 166 10.77 -5.94 -12.95
CA PHE A 166 10.94 -4.55 -12.57
C PHE A 166 12.15 -3.96 -13.29
N LYS A 167 11.88 -2.99 -14.16
CA LYS A 167 12.90 -2.19 -14.83
C LYS A 167 12.72 -0.73 -14.47
N ALA A 168 13.63 -0.20 -13.68
CA ALA A 168 13.58 1.17 -13.23
C ALA A 168 13.44 2.16 -14.40
N ASN A 169 12.50 3.11 -14.28
CA ASN A 169 12.17 4.12 -15.29
C ASN A 169 11.64 3.57 -16.63
N ASP A 170 11.30 2.31 -16.71
CA ASP A 170 10.79 1.67 -17.94
C ASP A 170 9.45 0.97 -17.66
N VAL A 171 9.48 -0.22 -17.10
CA VAL A 171 8.27 -1.03 -16.95
C VAL A 171 8.27 -1.85 -15.66
N ILE A 172 7.08 -2.02 -15.09
CA ILE A 172 6.82 -3.01 -14.05
C ILE A 172 5.77 -3.96 -14.59
N VAL A 173 6.06 -5.25 -14.58
CA VAL A 173 5.13 -6.32 -14.94
C VAL A 173 4.70 -7.02 -13.67
N PHE A 174 3.40 -7.13 -13.48
CA PHE A 174 2.80 -7.86 -12.37
C PHE A 174 2.04 -9.06 -12.89
N GLU A 175 2.00 -10.12 -12.10
CA GLU A 175 1.13 -11.29 -12.29
C GLU A 175 0.15 -11.43 -11.14
N ALA A 176 -0.99 -12.04 -11.39
CA ALA A 176 -1.99 -12.32 -10.36
C ALA A 176 -1.38 -13.15 -9.22
N ASN A 177 -1.64 -12.75 -7.98
CA ASN A 177 -1.18 -13.45 -6.79
C ASN A 177 -2.00 -14.74 -6.58
N PRO A 178 -1.40 -15.93 -6.69
CA PRO A 178 -2.12 -17.20 -6.52
C PRO A 178 -2.63 -17.44 -5.10
N ASN A 179 -2.07 -16.73 -4.12
CA ASN A 179 -2.44 -16.81 -2.71
C ASN A 179 -3.38 -15.69 -2.26
N TYR A 180 -3.89 -14.89 -3.23
CA TYR A 180 -4.81 -13.80 -2.87
C TYR A 180 -6.09 -14.34 -2.23
N ARG A 181 -6.55 -13.68 -1.19
CA ARG A 181 -7.68 -14.12 -0.34
C ARG A 181 -9.03 -14.23 -1.05
N ASP A 182 -9.21 -13.49 -2.15
CA ASP A 182 -10.43 -13.53 -2.97
C ASP A 182 -10.11 -14.21 -4.30
N SER A 183 -10.54 -15.45 -4.47
CA SER A 183 -10.29 -16.25 -5.68
C SER A 183 -10.96 -15.71 -6.94
N SER A 184 -11.92 -14.76 -6.81
CA SER A 184 -12.55 -14.07 -7.93
C SER A 184 -11.74 -12.85 -8.42
N LYS A 185 -10.65 -12.52 -7.74
CA LYS A 185 -9.78 -11.37 -8.01
C LYS A 185 -8.32 -11.82 -8.18
N PRO A 186 -7.54 -11.06 -8.96
CA PRO A 186 -7.96 -10.00 -9.87
C PRO A 186 -8.70 -10.58 -11.10
N ALA A 187 -9.47 -9.74 -11.81
CA ALA A 187 -10.20 -10.16 -13.01
C ALA A 187 -9.29 -10.44 -14.22
N PHE A 188 -8.06 -9.97 -14.20
CA PHE A 188 -7.03 -10.17 -15.23
C PHE A 188 -5.76 -10.74 -14.61
N GLN A 189 -4.97 -11.47 -15.44
CA GLN A 189 -3.80 -12.21 -14.97
C GLN A 189 -2.53 -11.38 -14.93
N THR A 190 -2.46 -10.34 -15.75
CA THR A 190 -1.27 -9.50 -15.91
C THR A 190 -1.67 -8.03 -15.82
N LEU A 191 -0.85 -7.26 -15.11
CA LEU A 191 -0.94 -5.81 -15.04
C LEU A 191 0.43 -5.24 -15.42
N VAL A 192 0.45 -4.24 -16.30
CA VAL A 192 1.68 -3.60 -16.77
C VAL A 192 1.65 -2.12 -16.44
N PHE A 193 2.62 -1.66 -15.68
CA PHE A 193 2.85 -0.23 -15.46
C PHE A 193 4.03 0.20 -16.33
N LYS A 194 3.77 1.03 -17.32
CA LYS A 194 4.82 1.61 -18.17
C LYS A 194 5.26 2.95 -17.58
N GLY A 195 6.52 3.04 -17.27
CA GLY A 195 7.16 4.27 -16.80
C GLY A 195 7.78 5.08 -17.94
N GLY A 196 8.29 6.25 -17.61
CA GLY A 196 8.89 7.16 -18.59
C GLY A 196 7.87 7.95 -19.40
N GLY A 197 8.34 8.79 -20.33
CA GLY A 197 7.49 9.65 -21.12
C GLY A 197 6.93 10.86 -20.36
N ASP A 198 6.15 11.65 -21.05
CA ASP A 198 5.44 12.80 -20.52
C ASP A 198 3.93 12.55 -20.45
N ALA A 199 3.21 13.43 -19.75
CA ALA A 199 1.77 13.30 -19.55
C ALA A 199 0.94 13.39 -20.84
N VAL A 200 1.42 14.08 -21.86
CA VAL A 200 0.76 14.21 -23.17
C VAL A 200 0.88 12.88 -23.93
N SER A 201 2.08 12.30 -23.97
CA SER A 201 2.31 10.98 -24.58
C SER A 201 1.51 9.88 -23.90
N ALA A 202 1.42 9.91 -22.55
CA ALA A 202 0.61 8.97 -21.78
C ALA A 202 -0.89 9.13 -22.10
N ALA A 203 -1.38 10.36 -22.22
CA ALA A 203 -2.76 10.64 -22.61
C ALA A 203 -3.08 10.11 -24.01
N ARG A 204 -2.18 10.29 -24.98
CA ARG A 204 -2.34 9.76 -26.35
C ARG A 204 -2.37 8.24 -26.38
N ALA A 205 -1.53 7.58 -25.58
CA ALA A 205 -1.51 6.11 -25.50
C ALA A 205 -2.86 5.53 -25.04
N VAL A 206 -3.59 6.24 -24.16
CA VAL A 206 -4.92 5.83 -23.72
C VAL A 206 -5.99 6.27 -24.71
N LEU A 207 -6.02 7.55 -25.09
CA LEU A 207 -7.15 8.17 -25.74
C LEU A 207 -7.14 8.02 -27.26
N GLU A 208 -5.96 8.06 -27.90
CA GLU A 208 -5.84 8.00 -29.35
C GLU A 208 -5.52 6.59 -29.85
N THR A 209 -4.48 5.96 -29.30
CA THR A 209 -3.98 4.68 -29.83
C THR A 209 -4.59 3.46 -29.18
N GLY A 210 -5.10 3.60 -27.94
CA GLY A 210 -5.59 2.46 -27.15
C GLY A 210 -4.48 1.49 -26.73
N GLU A 211 -3.22 1.91 -26.76
CA GLU A 211 -2.08 1.08 -26.33
C GLU A 211 -2.10 0.83 -24.82
N MET A 212 -2.69 1.77 -24.05
CA MET A 212 -2.83 1.70 -22.60
C MET A 212 -4.30 1.90 -22.20
N ASP A 213 -4.72 1.24 -21.12
CA ASP A 213 -6.07 1.32 -20.57
C ASP A 213 -6.28 2.49 -19.62
N TYR A 214 -5.18 2.99 -18.99
CA TYR A 214 -5.21 4.01 -17.95
C TYR A 214 -3.95 4.88 -17.97
N ALA A 215 -4.09 6.14 -17.65
CA ALA A 215 -2.97 7.02 -17.35
C ALA A 215 -3.27 7.85 -16.10
N TRP A 216 -2.31 7.88 -15.17
CA TRP A 216 -2.42 8.64 -13.93
C TRP A 216 -2.67 10.12 -14.18
N ASN A 217 -1.90 10.73 -15.07
CA ASN A 217 -1.91 12.17 -15.31
C ASN A 217 -2.24 12.44 -16.78
N LEU A 218 -3.49 12.76 -17.05
CA LEU A 218 -3.96 13.09 -18.39
C LEU A 218 -3.82 14.59 -18.62
N GLN A 219 -2.73 15.01 -19.27
CA GLN A 219 -2.61 16.36 -19.83
C GLN A 219 -2.87 16.29 -21.32
N VAL A 220 -4.11 16.55 -21.70
CA VAL A 220 -4.54 16.49 -23.09
C VAL A 220 -4.59 17.89 -23.66
N GLU A 221 -4.01 18.08 -24.85
CA GLU A 221 -4.09 19.32 -25.59
C GLU A 221 -5.55 19.62 -25.98
N PRO A 222 -6.03 20.88 -25.85
CA PRO A 222 -7.43 21.22 -26.13
C PRO A 222 -7.90 20.82 -27.53
N GLU A 223 -7.01 20.84 -28.52
CA GLU A 223 -7.31 20.42 -29.89
C GLU A 223 -7.62 18.92 -29.98
N ILE A 224 -6.88 18.08 -29.24
CA ILE A 224 -7.11 16.64 -29.18
C ILE A 224 -8.47 16.35 -28.55
N LEU A 225 -8.79 16.99 -27.41
CA LEU A 225 -10.10 16.87 -26.77
C LEU A 225 -11.24 17.25 -27.72
N SER A 226 -11.11 18.37 -28.42
CA SER A 226 -12.12 18.83 -29.38
C SER A 226 -12.31 17.84 -30.55
N ASN A 227 -11.22 17.25 -31.02
CA ASN A 227 -11.28 16.24 -32.09
C ASN A 227 -11.93 14.93 -31.61
N MET A 228 -11.67 14.50 -30.38
CA MET A 228 -12.29 13.33 -29.78
C MET A 228 -13.78 13.54 -29.54
N GLU A 229 -14.18 14.70 -29.01
CA GLU A 229 -15.57 15.07 -28.82
C GLU A 229 -16.33 15.03 -30.16
N LYS A 230 -15.76 15.60 -31.24
CA LYS A 230 -16.33 15.53 -32.60
C LYS A 230 -16.41 14.12 -33.15
N ALA A 231 -15.50 13.23 -32.74
CA ALA A 231 -15.48 11.82 -33.12
C ALA A 231 -16.39 10.94 -32.25
N GLY A 232 -17.07 11.50 -31.25
CA GLY A 232 -17.95 10.78 -30.34
C GLY A 232 -17.20 9.84 -29.37
N LYS A 233 -15.97 10.18 -29.02
CA LYS A 233 -15.12 9.44 -28.06
C LYS A 233 -15.10 10.14 -26.71
#